data_2978a25202b7449930b3fd428119f1ec
#
_entry.id   2978a25202b7449930b3fd428119f1ec
#
_cell.length_a   1.000
_cell.length_b   1.000
_cell.length_c   1.000
_cell.angle_alpha   90.00
_cell.angle_beta   90.00
_cell.angle_gamma   90.00
#
_symmetry.space_group_name_H-M   'P 1'
#
loop_
_entity.id
_entity.type
_entity.pdbx_description
1 polymer ?
#
loop_
_entity_poly.entity_id
_entity_poly.type
_entity_poly.pdbx_seq_one_letter_code
_entity_poly.pdbx_strand_id
1 'polypeptide(L)'
;INGVAVYFNAYGEQIKDQFADDGYYYDKDTGARVNLGVNRSVMINGKWYYVDQNGKQSKGEFIKQGGNKYYYDKINGERVIGTLFEVNDKLYISDQEGVITEKKDDIKKNGLFYDDYHNIHYMNDNGHLARNLYVPSNHNGFSDDTKPFYYFGSEGIALKEEHTINGETVFFDENGEQVKGGFAKNGKYYDKHTGNLARNTFRERTVRIAREWRANGISTTFRYYLDNSGYKVSGYQTINGEDYYFYPDGPQLKGDFAPDGRYHDKDTGALVTKRYVQIKPWHFITDLGNEPIDHNYVQVFQFDRYPSLADTSTGAITRYFGKKYSNSWYYVDENSQKVTGHKTIDNVKVYFDKDGKQAKGIVADDGYYYDKNTGELVDLGRDKFVDIDGYRYYVGSDGKCYKGEQKIGDDYYYFHDDGRLGYDELRTIWAGNDYFYHYYYPKTGKRAKNVDITFNHSIRYKVKAEVVHFDENGDGRVIKYIYE
;
A
#
# COMPACT_ATOMS: atom_id res chain seq x y z
N ILE A 1 -59.83 -17.86 16.35
CA ILE A 1 -59.54 -18.24 17.73
C ILE A 1 -60.24 -17.25 18.64
N ASN A 2 -61.07 -17.68 19.53
CA ASN A 2 -61.83 -16.85 20.50
C ASN A 2 -62.61 -15.68 19.85
N GLY A 3 -63.20 -15.91 18.66
CA GLY A 3 -63.92 -14.87 17.89
C GLY A 3 -63.05 -13.90 17.09
N VAL A 4 -61.74 -14.03 17.19
CA VAL A 4 -60.77 -13.18 16.44
C VAL A 4 -60.29 -13.95 15.20
N ALA A 5 -60.38 -13.32 14.05
CA ALA A 5 -59.81 -13.86 12.81
C ALA A 5 -58.30 -13.70 12.82
N VAL A 6 -57.55 -14.78 12.71
CA VAL A 6 -56.09 -14.84 12.58
C VAL A 6 -55.73 -15.71 11.38
N TYR A 7 -54.54 -15.53 10.83
CA TYR A 7 -54.05 -16.31 9.68
C TYR A 7 -52.77 -17.04 10.01
N PHE A 8 -52.70 -18.32 9.58
CA PHE A 8 -51.50 -19.15 9.68
C PHE A 8 -51.05 -19.52 8.26
N ASN A 9 -49.78 -19.40 7.98
CA ASN A 9 -49.19 -19.81 6.70
C ASN A 9 -49.17 -21.35 6.57
N ALA A 10 -48.72 -21.86 5.45
CA ALA A 10 -48.66 -23.31 5.15
C ALA A 10 -47.73 -24.09 6.10
N TYR A 11 -46.85 -23.40 6.86
CA TYR A 11 -45.97 -24.00 7.85
C TYR A 11 -46.53 -23.95 9.26
N GLY A 12 -47.73 -23.39 9.45
CA GLY A 12 -48.37 -23.25 10.75
C GLY A 12 -47.91 -22.03 11.55
N GLU A 13 -47.18 -21.08 10.95
CA GLU A 13 -46.73 -19.85 11.59
C GLU A 13 -47.81 -18.76 11.48
N GLN A 14 -48.11 -18.10 12.59
CA GLN A 14 -49.07 -17.00 12.59
C GLN A 14 -48.50 -15.79 11.86
N ILE A 15 -49.24 -15.28 10.89
CA ILE A 15 -48.90 -14.06 10.18
C ILE A 15 -49.20 -12.83 11.05
N LYS A 16 -48.21 -11.94 11.15
CA LYS A 16 -48.26 -10.67 11.88
C LYS A 16 -47.56 -9.59 11.09
N ASP A 17 -48.00 -8.32 11.26
CA ASP A 17 -47.43 -7.10 10.67
C ASP A 17 -47.29 -7.13 9.14
N GLN A 18 -48.16 -7.87 8.47
CA GLN A 18 -48.14 -7.98 7.01
C GLN A 18 -49.47 -8.40 6.42
N PHE A 19 -49.60 -8.25 5.12
CA PHE A 19 -50.66 -8.88 4.37
C PHE A 19 -50.40 -10.37 4.21
N ALA A 20 -51.42 -11.20 4.47
CA ALA A 20 -51.34 -12.64 4.23
C ALA A 20 -51.77 -13.01 2.81
N ASP A 21 -51.65 -14.30 2.45
CA ASP A 21 -52.06 -14.82 1.12
C ASP A 21 -53.55 -14.67 0.86
N ASP A 22 -54.35 -14.54 1.90
CA ASP A 22 -55.78 -14.24 1.76
C ASP A 22 -56.12 -12.79 1.37
N GLY A 23 -55.04 -11.93 1.33
CA GLY A 23 -55.12 -10.54 0.95
C GLY A 23 -55.43 -9.57 2.11
N TYR A 24 -55.64 -10.03 3.34
CA TYR A 24 -55.89 -9.16 4.49
C TYR A 24 -54.63 -8.86 5.29
N TYR A 25 -54.62 -7.72 5.93
CA TYR A 25 -53.55 -7.34 6.85
C TYR A 25 -53.81 -7.83 8.26
N TYR A 26 -52.75 -8.32 8.92
CA TYR A 26 -52.79 -8.86 10.27
C TYR A 26 -51.91 -8.04 11.22
N ASP A 27 -52.50 -7.66 12.34
CA ASP A 27 -51.88 -6.80 13.34
C ASP A 27 -50.54 -7.33 13.87
N LYS A 28 -49.60 -6.44 14.11
CA LYS A 28 -48.24 -6.82 14.50
C LYS A 28 -48.13 -7.46 15.88
N ASP A 29 -48.98 -7.05 16.82
CA ASP A 29 -48.92 -7.52 18.20
C ASP A 29 -49.77 -8.74 18.42
N THR A 30 -51.01 -8.69 18.01
CA THR A 30 -52.05 -9.73 18.22
C THR A 30 -52.14 -10.75 17.10
N GLY A 31 -51.71 -10.38 15.87
CA GLY A 31 -51.98 -11.16 14.68
C GLY A 31 -53.49 -11.25 14.31
N ALA A 32 -54.31 -10.35 14.84
CA ALA A 32 -55.72 -10.23 14.47
C ALA A 32 -55.88 -9.55 13.10
N ARG A 33 -56.87 -10.00 12.31
CA ARG A 33 -57.21 -9.33 11.04
C ARG A 33 -57.66 -7.90 11.29
N VAL A 34 -56.99 -6.95 10.62
CA VAL A 34 -57.29 -5.51 10.75
C VAL A 34 -58.23 -5.08 9.61
N ASN A 35 -59.28 -4.35 9.95
CA ASN A 35 -60.12 -3.69 8.95
C ASN A 35 -59.45 -2.36 8.52
N LEU A 36 -58.85 -2.35 7.38
CA LEU A 36 -58.19 -1.17 6.78
C LEU A 36 -59.14 -0.30 5.96
N GLY A 37 -60.45 -0.62 5.93
CA GLY A 37 -61.44 0.03 5.07
C GLY A 37 -61.47 -0.62 3.67
N VAL A 38 -62.09 0.06 2.70
CA VAL A 38 -62.25 -0.42 1.31
C VAL A 38 -61.99 0.70 0.32
N ASN A 39 -61.53 0.35 -0.89
CA ASN A 39 -61.30 1.25 -2.04
C ASN A 39 -60.44 2.47 -1.64
N ARG A 40 -59.34 2.26 -0.93
CA ARG A 40 -58.50 3.32 -0.43
C ARG A 40 -57.01 2.93 -0.33
N SER A 41 -56.17 3.94 -0.45
CA SER A 41 -54.73 3.83 -0.09
C SER A 41 -54.58 3.88 1.41
N VAL A 42 -53.69 3.02 1.93
CA VAL A 42 -53.32 2.93 3.36
C VAL A 42 -51.79 2.97 3.50
N MET A 43 -51.29 3.63 4.53
CA MET A 43 -49.86 3.63 4.85
C MET A 43 -49.62 2.66 6.01
N ILE A 44 -48.73 1.71 5.82
CA ILE A 44 -48.31 0.73 6.82
C ILE A 44 -46.78 0.70 6.82
N ASN A 45 -46.17 0.92 7.97
CA ASN A 45 -44.70 0.94 8.13
C ASN A 45 -43.96 1.82 7.09
N GLY A 46 -44.55 3.01 6.79
CA GLY A 46 -43.95 3.97 5.84
C GLY A 46 -44.15 3.65 4.37
N LYS A 47 -44.89 2.58 4.04
CA LYS A 47 -45.19 2.14 2.67
C LYS A 47 -46.66 2.27 2.35
N TRP A 48 -46.98 2.64 1.10
CA TRP A 48 -48.37 2.78 0.64
C TRP A 48 -48.84 1.48 0.00
N TYR A 49 -50.05 1.05 0.37
CA TYR A 49 -50.77 -0.06 -0.18
C TYR A 49 -52.19 0.37 -0.61
N TYR A 50 -52.83 -0.40 -1.48
CA TYR A 50 -54.24 -0.18 -1.80
C TYR A 50 -55.03 -1.37 -1.34
N VAL A 51 -56.17 -1.10 -0.70
CA VAL A 51 -57.18 -2.11 -0.37
C VAL A 51 -58.41 -1.93 -1.28
N ASP A 52 -58.84 -3.04 -1.86
CA ASP A 52 -59.94 -3.14 -2.83
C ASP A 52 -61.30 -2.98 -2.16
N GLN A 53 -62.37 -3.19 -2.94
CA GLN A 53 -63.74 -3.17 -2.47
C GLN A 53 -64.06 -4.23 -1.40
N ASN A 54 -63.25 -5.26 -1.27
CA ASN A 54 -63.40 -6.36 -0.30
C ASN A 54 -62.48 -6.14 0.94
N GLY A 55 -61.73 -5.06 0.98
CA GLY A 55 -60.74 -4.80 2.02
C GLY A 55 -59.46 -5.61 1.86
N LYS A 56 -59.19 -6.17 0.67
CA LYS A 56 -58.01 -6.96 0.35
C LYS A 56 -56.94 -6.12 -0.37
N GLN A 57 -55.68 -6.47 -0.17
CA GLN A 57 -54.56 -5.85 -0.87
C GLN A 57 -54.67 -6.03 -2.39
N SER A 58 -54.61 -4.94 -3.15
CA SER A 58 -54.41 -4.98 -4.59
C SER A 58 -52.94 -5.11 -4.95
N LYS A 59 -52.63 -5.99 -5.91
CA LYS A 59 -51.29 -6.23 -6.44
C LYS A 59 -51.29 -6.27 -7.97
N GLY A 60 -50.26 -5.72 -8.60
CA GLY A 60 -50.11 -5.73 -10.06
C GLY A 60 -51.12 -4.86 -10.81
N GLU A 61 -51.72 -3.89 -10.17
CA GLU A 61 -52.83 -3.10 -10.71
C GLU A 61 -52.57 -1.62 -10.77
N PHE A 62 -53.11 -0.97 -11.82
CA PHE A 62 -53.20 0.48 -11.90
C PHE A 62 -54.49 0.96 -11.25
N ILE A 63 -54.34 1.79 -10.24
CA ILE A 63 -55.49 2.36 -9.48
C ILE A 63 -55.61 3.85 -9.80
N LYS A 64 -56.77 4.31 -10.15
CA LYS A 64 -57.10 5.75 -10.26
C LYS A 64 -57.73 6.24 -8.96
N GLN A 65 -57.16 7.26 -8.39
CA GLN A 65 -57.62 7.88 -7.16
C GLN A 65 -57.39 9.39 -7.19
N GLY A 66 -58.43 10.22 -6.92
CA GLY A 66 -58.30 11.68 -6.91
C GLY A 66 -57.83 12.30 -8.23
N GLY A 67 -58.13 11.66 -9.39
CA GLY A 67 -57.67 12.12 -10.70
C GLY A 67 -56.28 11.62 -11.11
N ASN A 68 -55.49 11.10 -10.18
CA ASN A 68 -54.16 10.52 -10.42
C ASN A 68 -54.22 9.03 -10.62
N LYS A 69 -53.20 8.47 -11.32
CA LYS A 69 -53.03 7.06 -11.58
C LYS A 69 -51.82 6.59 -10.78
N TYR A 70 -51.95 5.47 -10.07
CA TYR A 70 -50.87 4.85 -9.25
C TYR A 70 -50.75 3.36 -9.68
N TYR A 71 -49.57 2.80 -9.47
CA TYR A 71 -49.36 1.37 -9.65
C TYR A 71 -48.91 0.72 -8.34
N TYR A 72 -49.47 -0.41 -8.03
CA TYR A 72 -49.15 -1.22 -6.87
C TYR A 72 -48.46 -2.49 -7.33
N ASP A 73 -47.22 -2.71 -6.85
CA ASP A 73 -46.33 -3.76 -7.32
C ASP A 73 -47.00 -5.15 -7.26
N LYS A 74 -46.75 -5.98 -8.27
CA LYS A 74 -47.39 -7.29 -8.38
C LYS A 74 -46.88 -8.31 -7.38
N ILE A 75 -45.69 -8.12 -6.77
CA ILE A 75 -45.10 -9.06 -5.83
C ILE A 75 -45.51 -8.70 -4.41
N ASN A 76 -45.21 -7.51 -3.97
CA ASN A 76 -45.39 -7.06 -2.60
C ASN A 76 -46.63 -6.16 -2.39
N GLY A 77 -47.21 -5.63 -3.48
CA GLY A 77 -48.39 -4.74 -3.44
C GLY A 77 -48.09 -3.33 -2.92
N GLU A 78 -46.82 -2.94 -2.82
CA GLU A 78 -46.40 -1.59 -2.45
C GLU A 78 -46.66 -0.64 -3.62
N ARG A 79 -47.02 0.62 -3.32
CA ARG A 79 -47.08 1.67 -4.36
C ARG A 79 -45.69 1.93 -4.89
N VAL A 80 -45.53 1.88 -6.20
CA VAL A 80 -44.30 2.23 -6.89
C VAL A 80 -44.12 3.74 -6.88
N ILE A 81 -43.00 4.24 -6.34
CA ILE A 81 -42.74 5.67 -6.08
C ILE A 81 -41.32 6.03 -6.55
N GLY A 82 -41.19 7.17 -7.27
CA GLY A 82 -39.90 7.75 -7.60
C GLY A 82 -39.00 6.87 -8.48
N THR A 83 -39.57 6.10 -9.41
CA THR A 83 -38.79 5.17 -10.24
C THR A 83 -39.42 4.91 -11.60
N LEU A 84 -38.58 4.45 -12.54
CA LEU A 84 -38.99 3.89 -13.81
C LEU A 84 -39.28 2.41 -13.60
N PHE A 85 -40.41 1.93 -14.16
CA PHE A 85 -40.81 0.50 -14.09
C PHE A 85 -41.55 0.06 -15.33
N GLU A 86 -41.66 -1.27 -15.54
CA GLU A 86 -42.25 -1.86 -16.70
C GLU A 86 -43.48 -2.69 -16.34
N VAL A 87 -44.58 -2.47 -17.05
CA VAL A 87 -45.79 -3.26 -16.94
C VAL A 87 -46.35 -3.55 -18.35
N ASN A 88 -46.53 -4.83 -18.70
CA ASN A 88 -47.08 -5.27 -20.00
C ASN A 88 -46.29 -4.59 -21.17
N ASP A 89 -44.97 -4.69 -21.17
CA ASP A 89 -44.05 -4.19 -22.21
C ASP A 89 -44.10 -2.68 -22.43
N LYS A 90 -44.66 -1.96 -21.46
CA LYS A 90 -44.65 -0.47 -21.44
C LYS A 90 -43.90 0.07 -20.26
N LEU A 91 -43.12 1.11 -20.51
CA LEU A 91 -42.39 1.83 -19.48
C LEU A 91 -43.21 2.96 -18.89
N TYR A 92 -43.19 3.02 -17.57
CA TYR A 92 -43.87 4.04 -16.77
C TYR A 92 -42.87 4.66 -15.82
N ILE A 93 -43.09 5.93 -15.52
CA ILE A 93 -42.37 6.62 -14.45
C ILE A 93 -43.36 7.03 -13.38
N SER A 94 -42.99 6.89 -12.12
CA SER A 94 -43.72 7.43 -10.98
C SER A 94 -42.95 8.54 -10.33
N ASP A 95 -43.65 9.63 -9.96
CA ASP A 95 -43.06 10.73 -9.17
C ASP A 95 -42.91 10.35 -7.69
N GLN A 96 -42.44 11.32 -6.89
CA GLN A 96 -42.20 11.13 -5.46
C GLN A 96 -43.47 10.89 -4.64
N GLU A 97 -44.65 11.16 -5.19
CA GLU A 97 -45.98 10.85 -4.64
C GLU A 97 -46.55 9.53 -5.20
N GLY A 98 -45.83 8.93 -6.17
CA GLY A 98 -46.24 7.71 -6.85
C GLY A 98 -47.25 7.93 -7.98
N VAL A 99 -47.49 9.17 -8.44
CA VAL A 99 -48.31 9.47 -9.59
C VAL A 99 -47.61 9.05 -10.87
N ILE A 100 -48.26 8.39 -11.76
CA ILE A 100 -47.72 7.71 -12.92
C ILE A 100 -47.97 8.44 -14.21
N THR A 101 -46.92 8.58 -15.01
CA THR A 101 -46.94 8.98 -16.40
C THR A 101 -46.39 7.89 -17.30
N GLU A 102 -46.95 7.68 -18.47
CA GLU A 102 -46.37 6.78 -19.48
C GLU A 102 -45.14 7.43 -20.09
N LYS A 103 -43.98 6.76 -20.07
CA LYS A 103 -42.79 7.25 -20.72
C LYS A 103 -42.78 6.83 -22.19
N LYS A 104 -42.64 7.83 -23.09
CA LYS A 104 -42.74 7.62 -24.57
C LYS A 104 -41.38 7.76 -25.28
N ASP A 105 -40.26 7.78 -24.56
CA ASP A 105 -38.95 8.02 -25.18
C ASP A 105 -38.44 6.77 -25.91
N ASP A 106 -37.76 6.98 -27.04
CA ASP A 106 -37.03 5.95 -27.78
C ASP A 106 -35.76 5.58 -26.98
N ILE A 107 -35.89 4.62 -26.06
CA ILE A 107 -34.76 4.10 -25.29
C ILE A 107 -34.01 3.12 -26.16
N LYS A 108 -32.71 3.35 -26.32
CA LYS A 108 -31.81 2.50 -27.12
C LYS A 108 -31.72 1.11 -26.49
N LYS A 109 -32.04 0.08 -27.30
CA LYS A 109 -31.84 -1.33 -26.91
C LYS A 109 -30.37 -1.66 -26.75
N ASN A 110 -30.02 -2.63 -25.91
CA ASN A 110 -28.67 -3.05 -25.55
C ASN A 110 -27.85 -1.88 -25.01
N GLY A 111 -28.44 -1.07 -24.13
CA GLY A 111 -27.79 0.13 -23.63
C GLY A 111 -28.20 0.52 -22.22
N LEU A 112 -27.25 1.16 -21.54
CA LEU A 112 -27.49 1.85 -20.27
C LEU A 112 -28.22 3.16 -20.55
N PHE A 113 -29.11 3.55 -19.66
CA PHE A 113 -29.73 4.87 -19.66
C PHE A 113 -30.07 5.29 -18.22
N TYR A 114 -30.33 6.58 -18.03
CA TYR A 114 -30.71 7.15 -16.74
C TYR A 114 -32.19 7.52 -16.77
N ASP A 115 -32.89 7.26 -15.68
CA ASP A 115 -34.23 7.82 -15.48
C ASP A 115 -34.15 9.27 -14.97
N ASP A 116 -35.30 9.90 -14.76
CA ASP A 116 -35.39 11.28 -14.31
C ASP A 116 -34.88 11.47 -12.86
N TYR A 117 -34.61 10.38 -12.12
CA TYR A 117 -34.08 10.34 -10.76
C TYR A 117 -32.61 9.95 -10.72
N HIS A 118 -31.93 9.89 -11.88
CA HIS A 118 -30.53 9.48 -12.04
C HIS A 118 -30.26 8.01 -11.67
N ASN A 119 -31.31 7.16 -11.62
CA ASN A 119 -31.10 5.73 -11.50
C ASN A 119 -30.60 5.17 -12.84
N ILE A 120 -29.70 4.18 -12.76
CA ILE A 120 -29.13 3.52 -13.93
C ILE A 120 -29.98 2.31 -14.26
N HIS A 121 -30.43 2.21 -15.50
CA HIS A 121 -31.17 1.10 -16.06
C HIS A 121 -30.46 0.53 -17.28
N TYR A 122 -30.78 -0.70 -17.64
CA TYR A 122 -30.34 -1.31 -18.90
C TYR A 122 -31.54 -1.86 -19.67
N MET A 123 -31.66 -1.45 -20.91
CA MET A 123 -32.62 -1.99 -21.87
C MET A 123 -31.97 -3.13 -22.63
N ASN A 124 -32.53 -4.32 -22.56
CA ASN A 124 -32.03 -5.46 -23.30
C ASN A 124 -32.40 -5.39 -24.80
N ASP A 125 -31.98 -6.38 -25.59
CA ASP A 125 -32.23 -6.46 -27.03
C ASP A 125 -33.72 -6.66 -27.38
N ASN A 126 -34.52 -7.24 -26.49
CA ASN A 126 -35.93 -7.41 -26.64
C ASN A 126 -36.75 -6.15 -26.30
N GLY A 127 -36.11 -5.12 -25.70
CA GLY A 127 -36.78 -3.90 -25.28
C GLY A 127 -37.36 -3.94 -23.87
N HIS A 128 -36.91 -4.87 -23.03
CA HIS A 128 -37.28 -4.97 -21.62
C HIS A 128 -36.16 -4.49 -20.68
N LEU A 129 -36.52 -4.01 -19.50
CA LEU A 129 -35.57 -3.69 -18.46
C LEU A 129 -34.86 -4.95 -17.96
N ALA A 130 -33.52 -4.88 -17.83
CA ALA A 130 -32.77 -5.93 -17.14
C ALA A 130 -33.18 -5.98 -15.67
N ARG A 131 -33.51 -7.17 -15.16
CA ARG A 131 -33.90 -7.41 -13.76
C ARG A 131 -33.26 -8.69 -13.26
N ASN A 132 -32.76 -8.65 -12.01
CA ASN A 132 -32.08 -9.79 -11.39
C ASN A 132 -30.99 -10.39 -12.29
N LEU A 133 -30.23 -9.53 -12.96
CA LEU A 133 -29.32 -9.91 -14.03
C LEU A 133 -28.01 -9.12 -13.98
N TYR A 134 -26.90 -9.84 -14.18
CA TYR A 134 -25.61 -9.22 -14.46
C TYR A 134 -25.50 -8.79 -15.93
N VAL A 135 -25.07 -7.56 -16.16
CA VAL A 135 -24.79 -7.02 -17.49
C VAL A 135 -23.33 -6.56 -17.53
N PRO A 136 -22.54 -7.01 -18.51
CA PRO A 136 -21.14 -6.58 -18.63
C PRO A 136 -21.01 -5.07 -18.84
N SER A 137 -20.04 -4.45 -18.18
CA SER A 137 -19.65 -3.07 -18.47
C SER A 137 -18.99 -2.98 -19.85
N ASN A 138 -19.23 -1.89 -20.57
CA ASN A 138 -18.63 -1.65 -21.88
C ASN A 138 -17.29 -0.87 -21.81
N HIS A 139 -16.71 -0.73 -20.60
CA HIS A 139 -15.41 -0.07 -20.46
C HIS A 139 -14.31 -0.84 -21.20
N ASN A 140 -13.57 -0.13 -22.04
CA ASN A 140 -12.41 -0.64 -22.74
C ASN A 140 -11.22 -0.79 -21.77
N GLY A 141 -10.40 -1.83 -21.95
CA GLY A 141 -9.16 -2.01 -21.18
C GLY A 141 -9.17 -3.15 -20.17
N PHE A 142 -10.28 -3.86 -20.02
CA PHE A 142 -10.37 -5.11 -19.23
C PHE A 142 -10.35 -6.33 -20.15
N SER A 143 -9.72 -7.41 -19.67
CA SER A 143 -9.90 -8.74 -20.28
C SER A 143 -11.28 -9.29 -19.91
N ASP A 144 -11.83 -10.23 -20.70
CA ASP A 144 -13.18 -10.76 -20.46
C ASP A 144 -13.35 -11.37 -19.07
N ASP A 145 -12.31 -11.95 -18.50
CA ASP A 145 -12.30 -12.55 -17.16
C ASP A 145 -12.20 -11.53 -16.01
N THR A 146 -11.78 -10.28 -16.29
CA THR A 146 -11.65 -9.23 -15.30
C THR A 146 -12.63 -8.06 -15.49
N LYS A 147 -13.45 -8.14 -16.51
CA LYS A 147 -14.43 -7.11 -16.86
C LYS A 147 -15.42 -6.90 -15.71
N PRO A 148 -15.68 -5.65 -15.28
CA PRO A 148 -16.72 -5.38 -14.31
C PRO A 148 -18.12 -5.61 -14.90
N PHE A 149 -19.09 -5.75 -14.00
CA PHE A 149 -20.49 -5.93 -14.37
C PHE A 149 -21.35 -4.90 -13.63
N TYR A 150 -22.50 -4.58 -14.18
CA TYR A 150 -23.62 -4.06 -13.44
C TYR A 150 -24.49 -5.21 -12.96
N TYR A 151 -25.18 -5.06 -11.85
CA TYR A 151 -26.28 -5.92 -11.49
C TYR A 151 -27.53 -5.11 -11.31
N PHE A 152 -28.56 -5.46 -12.06
CA PHE A 152 -29.87 -4.82 -11.97
C PHE A 152 -30.75 -5.63 -11.02
N GLY A 153 -31.24 -4.99 -9.97
CA GLY A 153 -32.12 -5.63 -8.99
C GLY A 153 -33.54 -5.92 -9.55
N SER A 154 -34.45 -6.35 -8.67
CA SER A 154 -35.82 -6.62 -9.03
C SER A 154 -36.55 -5.45 -9.66
N GLU A 155 -36.18 -4.23 -9.26
CA GLU A 155 -36.76 -2.99 -9.79
C GLU A 155 -36.16 -2.57 -11.13
N GLY A 156 -35.13 -3.26 -11.63
CA GLY A 156 -34.41 -2.89 -12.85
C GLY A 156 -33.46 -1.72 -12.69
N ILE A 157 -33.10 -1.39 -11.46
CA ILE A 157 -32.14 -0.35 -11.11
C ILE A 157 -30.79 -1.02 -10.82
N ALA A 158 -29.70 -0.44 -11.30
CA ALA A 158 -28.35 -0.91 -11.00
C ALA A 158 -28.07 -0.77 -9.49
N LEU A 159 -27.60 -1.85 -8.87
CA LEU A 159 -27.21 -1.85 -7.46
C LEU A 159 -25.95 -1.01 -7.25
N LYS A 160 -25.82 -0.45 -6.05
CA LYS A 160 -24.67 0.28 -5.56
C LYS A 160 -24.32 -0.24 -4.17
N GLU A 161 -23.03 -0.14 -3.79
CA GLU A 161 -22.50 -0.56 -2.50
C GLU A 161 -22.48 -2.11 -2.34
N GLU A 162 -22.45 -2.58 -1.09
CA GLU A 162 -22.30 -4.01 -0.79
C GLU A 162 -23.63 -4.74 -0.81
N HIS A 163 -23.69 -5.84 -1.56
CA HIS A 163 -24.86 -6.71 -1.66
C HIS A 163 -24.45 -8.17 -1.58
N THR A 164 -25.39 -9.01 -1.15
CA THR A 164 -25.27 -10.46 -1.25
C THR A 164 -26.14 -10.94 -2.39
N ILE A 165 -25.54 -11.51 -3.44
CA ILE A 165 -26.21 -12.02 -4.62
C ILE A 165 -25.85 -13.49 -4.77
N ASN A 166 -26.85 -14.37 -4.80
CA ASN A 166 -26.69 -15.82 -4.88
C ASN A 166 -25.74 -16.40 -3.80
N GLY A 167 -25.76 -15.82 -2.59
CA GLY A 167 -24.91 -16.24 -1.46
C GLY A 167 -23.51 -15.62 -1.44
N GLU A 168 -23.11 -14.88 -2.47
CA GLU A 168 -21.82 -14.22 -2.59
C GLU A 168 -21.92 -12.72 -2.27
N THR A 169 -20.96 -12.21 -1.50
CA THR A 169 -20.88 -10.77 -1.19
C THR A 169 -20.10 -10.05 -2.30
N VAL A 170 -20.69 -9.04 -2.90
CA VAL A 170 -20.13 -8.22 -3.98
C VAL A 170 -20.28 -6.74 -3.65
N PHE A 171 -19.54 -5.89 -4.32
CA PHE A 171 -19.63 -4.44 -4.16
C PHE A 171 -19.74 -3.75 -5.52
N PHE A 172 -20.64 -2.80 -5.62
CA PHE A 172 -20.79 -1.93 -6.78
C PHE A 172 -20.43 -0.49 -6.38
N ASP A 173 -19.69 0.20 -7.22
CA ASP A 173 -19.28 1.57 -6.99
C ASP A 173 -20.44 2.58 -7.14
N GLU A 174 -20.14 3.85 -7.03
CA GLU A 174 -21.13 4.92 -7.18
C GLU A 174 -21.75 5.02 -8.58
N ASN A 175 -21.07 4.46 -9.60
CA ASN A 175 -21.55 4.34 -10.96
C ASN A 175 -22.31 3.02 -11.20
N GLY A 176 -22.47 2.18 -10.18
CA GLY A 176 -23.11 0.86 -10.27
C GLY A 176 -22.22 -0.21 -10.86
N GLU A 177 -20.93 0.04 -11.10
CA GLU A 177 -20.01 -0.96 -11.63
C GLU A 177 -19.42 -1.83 -10.51
N GLN A 178 -19.36 -3.15 -10.75
CA GLN A 178 -18.80 -4.11 -9.81
C GLN A 178 -17.31 -3.85 -9.57
N VAL A 179 -16.90 -3.70 -8.31
CA VAL A 179 -15.49 -3.60 -7.94
C VAL A 179 -14.85 -4.99 -8.07
N LYS A 180 -13.78 -5.08 -8.86
CA LYS A 180 -12.98 -6.30 -9.09
C LYS A 180 -11.49 -6.00 -8.97
N GLY A 181 -10.73 -6.89 -8.31
CA GLY A 181 -9.28 -6.81 -8.20
C GLY A 181 -8.76 -5.66 -7.33
N GLY A 182 -9.56 -5.16 -6.39
CA GLY A 182 -9.19 -4.02 -5.58
C GLY A 182 -9.98 -3.85 -4.29
N PHE A 183 -9.60 -2.82 -3.54
CA PHE A 183 -10.33 -2.38 -2.37
C PHE A 183 -11.46 -1.45 -2.79
N ALA A 184 -12.68 -1.72 -2.31
CA ALA A 184 -13.83 -0.85 -2.50
C ALA A 184 -13.83 0.30 -1.47
N LYS A 185 -14.75 1.25 -1.62
CA LYS A 185 -14.93 2.39 -0.71
C LYS A 185 -15.17 1.98 0.74
N ASN A 186 -15.74 0.79 0.97
CA ASN A 186 -15.93 0.21 2.30
C ASN A 186 -14.64 -0.37 2.91
N GLY A 187 -13.50 -0.29 2.20
CA GLY A 187 -12.19 -0.78 2.67
C GLY A 187 -11.97 -2.29 2.52
N LYS A 188 -12.94 -3.05 2.00
CA LYS A 188 -12.85 -4.49 1.78
C LYS A 188 -12.34 -4.80 0.36
N TYR A 189 -11.66 -5.94 0.19
CA TYR A 189 -11.12 -6.37 -1.09
C TYR A 189 -12.06 -7.34 -1.82
N TYR A 190 -12.27 -7.08 -3.09
CA TYR A 190 -13.10 -7.92 -3.97
C TYR A 190 -12.23 -8.60 -5.04
N ASP A 191 -12.43 -9.89 -5.22
CA ASP A 191 -11.61 -10.76 -6.06
C ASP A 191 -11.57 -10.29 -7.52
N LYS A 192 -10.40 -10.41 -8.13
CA LYS A 192 -10.14 -9.90 -9.48
C LYS A 192 -11.00 -10.56 -10.57
N HIS A 193 -11.29 -11.85 -10.43
CA HIS A 193 -12.01 -12.61 -11.46
C HIS A 193 -13.51 -12.66 -11.16
N THR A 194 -13.88 -12.96 -9.93
CA THR A 194 -15.28 -13.16 -9.54
C THR A 194 -15.96 -11.86 -9.10
N GLY A 195 -15.23 -10.90 -8.53
CA GLY A 195 -15.79 -9.74 -7.84
C GLY A 195 -16.38 -10.07 -6.47
N ASN A 196 -16.19 -11.30 -5.96
CA ASN A 196 -16.66 -11.70 -4.65
C ASN A 196 -15.74 -11.18 -3.55
N LEU A 197 -16.27 -10.94 -2.36
CA LEU A 197 -15.49 -10.53 -1.19
C LEU A 197 -14.46 -11.60 -0.84
N ALA A 198 -13.18 -11.22 -0.89
CA ALA A 198 -12.07 -12.10 -0.52
C ALA A 198 -11.85 -12.07 1.00
N ARG A 199 -11.66 -13.24 1.63
CA ARG A 199 -11.50 -13.43 3.08
C ARG A 199 -10.40 -14.42 3.38
N ASN A 200 -9.70 -14.25 4.52
CA ASN A 200 -8.67 -15.18 5.04
C ASN A 200 -7.67 -15.61 3.98
N THR A 201 -7.17 -14.66 3.19
CA THR A 201 -6.34 -14.98 2.03
C THR A 201 -5.35 -13.87 1.70
N PHE A 202 -4.23 -14.26 1.10
CA PHE A 202 -3.31 -13.31 0.49
C PHE A 202 -3.86 -12.82 -0.86
N ARG A 203 -3.68 -11.52 -1.13
CA ARG A 203 -3.96 -10.91 -2.43
C ARG A 203 -2.84 -9.98 -2.82
N GLU A 204 -2.59 -9.91 -4.11
CA GLU A 204 -1.61 -9.00 -4.69
C GLU A 204 -2.31 -7.93 -5.50
N ARG A 205 -1.80 -6.71 -5.37
CA ARG A 205 -2.24 -5.57 -6.17
C ARG A 205 -1.02 -4.91 -6.79
N THR A 206 -0.99 -4.87 -8.11
CA THR A 206 0.02 -4.12 -8.85
C THR A 206 -0.47 -2.68 -8.99
N VAL A 207 0.34 -1.74 -8.53
CA VAL A 207 0.12 -0.31 -8.72
C VAL A 207 1.18 0.23 -9.67
N ARG A 208 0.75 1.10 -10.58
CA ARG A 208 1.65 1.79 -11.48
C ARG A 208 2.11 3.07 -10.82
N ILE A 209 3.42 3.25 -10.77
CA ILE A 209 4.06 4.40 -10.15
C ILE A 209 4.49 5.33 -11.28
N ALA A 210 3.87 6.50 -11.40
CA ALA A 210 4.27 7.51 -12.34
C ALA A 210 5.52 8.24 -11.83
N ARG A 211 6.53 8.42 -12.69
CA ARG A 211 7.62 9.37 -12.47
C ARG A 211 7.30 10.68 -13.19
N GLU A 212 7.48 11.79 -12.51
CA GLU A 212 7.11 13.15 -12.96
C GLU A 212 7.59 13.56 -14.37
N TRP A 213 8.55 12.87 -14.95
CA TRP A 213 9.19 13.29 -16.20
C TRP A 213 9.41 12.19 -17.23
N ARG A 214 8.85 10.98 -17.06
CA ARG A 214 8.97 9.91 -18.07
C ARG A 214 7.68 9.09 -18.16
N ALA A 215 7.22 8.90 -19.40
CA ALA A 215 6.02 8.12 -19.74
C ALA A 215 6.06 6.63 -19.34
N ASN A 216 7.19 6.11 -18.88
CA ASN A 216 7.36 4.74 -18.43
C ASN A 216 7.38 4.70 -16.89
N GLY A 217 6.21 4.66 -16.27
CA GLY A 217 6.07 4.43 -14.82
C GLY A 217 6.61 3.05 -14.41
N ILE A 218 7.11 2.96 -13.17
CA ILE A 218 7.49 1.69 -12.56
C ILE A 218 6.23 1.06 -11.99
N SER A 219 5.96 -0.21 -12.30
CA SER A 219 4.92 -0.97 -11.62
C SER A 219 5.51 -1.68 -10.40
N THR A 220 4.84 -1.61 -9.27
CA THR A 220 5.18 -2.41 -8.09
C THR A 220 3.97 -3.21 -7.65
N THR A 221 4.22 -4.40 -7.09
CA THR A 221 3.16 -5.28 -6.61
C THR A 221 3.25 -5.36 -5.10
N PHE A 222 2.19 -4.96 -4.44
CA PHE A 222 2.01 -5.11 -3.01
C PHE A 222 1.21 -6.37 -2.71
N ARG A 223 1.59 -7.07 -1.64
CA ARG A 223 0.88 -8.23 -1.13
C ARG A 223 0.19 -7.88 0.17
N TYR A 224 -1.06 -8.24 0.31
CA TYR A 224 -1.92 -8.01 1.48
C TYR A 224 -2.43 -9.33 2.01
N TYR A 225 -2.73 -9.41 3.29
CA TYR A 225 -3.57 -10.46 3.84
C TYR A 225 -4.91 -9.88 4.27
N LEU A 226 -5.98 -10.56 3.93
CA LEU A 226 -7.34 -10.15 4.24
C LEU A 226 -7.88 -11.00 5.38
N ASP A 227 -8.47 -10.34 6.36
CA ASP A 227 -9.10 -10.99 7.50
C ASP A 227 -10.41 -11.70 7.12
N ASN A 228 -11.12 -12.26 8.12
CA ASN A 228 -12.41 -12.92 7.92
C ASN A 228 -13.51 -11.98 7.43
N SER A 229 -13.37 -10.69 7.58
CA SER A 229 -14.32 -9.66 7.15
C SER A 229 -13.95 -9.04 5.79
N GLY A 230 -12.80 -9.41 5.22
CA GLY A 230 -12.31 -8.92 3.94
C GLY A 230 -11.47 -7.64 4.03
N TYR A 231 -11.14 -7.18 5.23
CA TYR A 231 -10.25 -6.04 5.43
C TYR A 231 -8.79 -6.46 5.41
N LYS A 232 -7.93 -5.55 4.95
CA LYS A 232 -6.47 -5.74 5.05
C LYS A 232 -6.02 -5.69 6.51
N VAL A 233 -5.17 -6.65 6.91
CA VAL A 233 -4.56 -6.67 8.23
C VAL A 233 -3.37 -5.74 8.32
N SER A 234 -2.95 -5.38 9.54
CA SER A 234 -1.73 -4.63 9.84
C SER A 234 -1.02 -5.18 11.06
N GLY A 235 0.24 -4.76 11.27
CA GLY A 235 1.07 -5.25 12.36
C GLY A 235 1.50 -6.70 12.18
N TYR A 236 1.83 -7.37 13.30
CA TYR A 236 2.22 -8.78 13.30
C TYR A 236 0.99 -9.69 13.20
N GLN A 237 1.10 -10.70 12.34
CA GLN A 237 0.06 -11.71 12.10
C GLN A 237 0.69 -13.09 11.98
N THR A 238 0.15 -14.07 12.70
CA THR A 238 0.49 -15.48 12.50
C THR A 238 -0.52 -16.10 11.54
N ILE A 239 -0.08 -16.51 10.38
CA ILE A 239 -0.92 -17.05 9.31
C ILE A 239 -0.38 -18.42 8.91
N ASN A 240 -1.20 -19.45 9.07
CA ASN A 240 -0.81 -20.85 8.80
C ASN A 240 0.47 -21.30 9.56
N GLY A 241 0.71 -20.76 10.76
CA GLY A 241 1.86 -21.10 11.59
C GLY A 241 3.14 -20.31 11.30
N GLU A 242 3.12 -19.39 10.34
CA GLU A 242 4.22 -18.49 10.01
C GLU A 242 3.90 -17.07 10.45
N ASP A 243 4.91 -16.35 10.97
CA ASP A 243 4.77 -14.96 11.42
C ASP A 243 5.13 -13.98 10.31
N TYR A 244 4.25 -13.00 10.11
CA TYR A 244 4.37 -11.96 9.11
C TYR A 244 4.23 -10.58 9.74
N TYR A 245 4.77 -9.56 9.08
CA TYR A 245 4.51 -8.18 9.42
C TYR A 245 3.87 -7.44 8.23
N PHE A 246 2.84 -6.68 8.54
CA PHE A 246 2.15 -5.81 7.58
C PHE A 246 2.25 -4.36 8.04
N TYR A 247 2.56 -3.46 7.12
CA TYR A 247 2.58 -2.03 7.41
C TYR A 247 1.20 -1.53 7.85
N PRO A 248 1.09 -0.36 8.51
CA PRO A 248 -0.19 0.16 9.02
C PRO A 248 -1.30 0.28 7.96
N ASP A 249 -0.94 0.51 6.70
CA ASP A 249 -1.85 0.58 5.56
C ASP A 249 -2.03 -0.77 4.83
N GLY A 250 -1.45 -1.85 5.36
CA GLY A 250 -1.73 -3.23 5.01
C GLY A 250 -0.75 -3.96 4.11
N PRO A 251 0.19 -3.36 3.36
CA PRO A 251 1.18 -4.10 2.58
C PRO A 251 2.08 -4.97 3.43
N GLN A 252 2.38 -6.18 2.95
CA GLN A 252 3.30 -7.11 3.61
C GLN A 252 4.73 -6.61 3.55
N LEU A 253 5.44 -6.64 4.67
CA LEU A 253 6.88 -6.44 4.72
C LEU A 253 7.61 -7.65 4.13
N LYS A 254 8.54 -7.41 3.21
CA LYS A 254 9.41 -8.42 2.60
C LYS A 254 10.83 -7.89 2.44
N GLY A 255 11.83 -8.71 2.76
CA GLY A 255 13.24 -8.43 2.52
C GLY A 255 13.81 -7.29 3.36
N ASP A 256 13.22 -6.98 4.50
CA ASP A 256 13.65 -5.91 5.37
C ASP A 256 13.33 -6.20 6.84
N PHE A 257 13.78 -5.30 7.71
CA PHE A 257 13.53 -5.34 9.14
C PHE A 257 12.25 -4.58 9.49
N ALA A 258 11.39 -5.19 10.29
CA ALA A 258 10.24 -4.54 10.88
C ALA A 258 10.68 -3.48 11.92
N PRO A 259 9.78 -2.60 12.38
CA PRO A 259 10.11 -1.54 13.34
C PRO A 259 10.73 -2.02 14.65
N ASP A 260 10.46 -3.24 15.07
CA ASP A 260 11.03 -3.88 16.27
C ASP A 260 12.39 -4.55 16.00
N GLY A 261 12.92 -4.46 14.77
CA GLY A 261 14.21 -4.99 14.35
C GLY A 261 14.20 -6.44 13.89
N ARG A 262 13.05 -7.13 13.79
CA ARG A 262 12.91 -8.49 13.27
C ARG A 262 12.90 -8.52 11.74
N TYR A 263 13.63 -9.46 11.15
CA TYR A 263 13.75 -9.57 9.69
C TYR A 263 12.69 -10.49 9.09
N HIS A 264 12.11 -10.04 8.00
CA HIS A 264 11.14 -10.80 7.20
C HIS A 264 11.71 -11.17 5.83
N ASP A 265 11.57 -12.44 5.45
CA ASP A 265 12.13 -13.01 4.24
C ASP A 265 11.73 -12.26 2.96
N LYS A 266 12.69 -12.10 2.05
CA LYS A 266 12.49 -11.30 0.81
C LYS A 266 11.49 -11.91 -0.17
N ASP A 267 11.30 -13.22 -0.15
CA ASP A 267 10.44 -13.95 -1.10
C ASP A 267 9.08 -14.25 -0.48
N THR A 268 9.07 -14.75 0.75
CA THR A 268 7.83 -15.15 1.46
C THR A 268 7.27 -14.06 2.34
N GLY A 269 8.11 -13.20 2.92
CA GLY A 269 7.78 -12.24 3.96
C GLY A 269 7.59 -12.85 5.35
N ALA A 270 7.85 -14.16 5.51
CA ALA A 270 7.81 -14.83 6.81
C ALA A 270 9.00 -14.42 7.69
N LEU A 271 8.82 -14.49 9.00
CA LEU A 271 9.89 -14.21 9.96
C LEU A 271 11.06 -15.19 9.77
N VAL A 272 12.29 -14.67 9.79
CA VAL A 272 13.52 -15.45 9.58
C VAL A 272 14.36 -15.47 10.84
N THR A 273 14.91 -16.64 11.20
CA THR A 273 15.81 -16.82 12.36
C THR A 273 17.12 -17.51 11.96
N LYS A 274 18.18 -17.27 12.74
CA LYS A 274 19.51 -17.96 12.61
C LYS A 274 20.04 -17.99 11.18
N ARG A 275 20.02 -16.84 10.49
CA ARG A 275 20.34 -16.80 9.07
C ARG A 275 21.07 -15.50 8.69
N TYR A 276 21.99 -15.61 7.72
CA TYR A 276 22.51 -14.46 6.99
C TYR A 276 21.46 -13.92 6.03
N VAL A 277 21.25 -12.60 6.06
CA VAL A 277 20.34 -11.89 5.19
C VAL A 277 21.04 -10.73 4.51
N GLN A 278 20.68 -10.45 3.27
CA GLN A 278 21.24 -9.35 2.49
C GLN A 278 20.17 -8.33 2.18
N ILE A 279 20.40 -7.10 2.63
CA ILE A 279 19.56 -5.96 2.24
C ILE A 279 20.16 -5.32 1.00
N LYS A 280 19.41 -5.32 -0.08
CA LYS A 280 19.77 -4.62 -1.32
C LYS A 280 19.29 -3.17 -1.26
N PRO A 281 20.00 -2.21 -1.89
CA PRO A 281 19.52 -0.84 -1.98
C PRO A 281 18.19 -0.80 -2.74
N TRP A 282 17.18 -0.16 -2.15
CA TRP A 282 15.86 0.04 -2.76
C TRP A 282 15.86 1.18 -3.76
N HIS A 283 15.11 1.04 -4.84
CA HIS A 283 14.68 2.16 -5.68
C HIS A 283 13.31 2.63 -5.19
N PHE A 284 13.21 3.91 -4.89
CA PHE A 284 12.14 4.51 -4.10
C PHE A 284 10.98 5.08 -4.88
N ILE A 285 9.89 5.15 -4.16
CA ILE A 285 8.61 5.71 -4.53
C ILE A 285 8.20 6.72 -3.48
N THR A 286 7.84 7.91 -3.88
CA THR A 286 7.46 9.00 -2.99
C THR A 286 6.17 9.66 -3.42
N ASP A 287 5.57 10.37 -2.52
CA ASP A 287 4.22 10.89 -2.47
C ASP A 287 3.97 12.21 -3.19
N LEU A 288 2.71 12.48 -3.47
CA LEU A 288 2.18 13.73 -3.98
C LEU A 288 0.88 14.20 -3.35
N GLY A 289 0.91 15.46 -2.92
CA GLY A 289 -0.23 16.16 -2.33
C GLY A 289 -1.51 16.17 -3.19
N ASN A 290 -2.60 16.25 -2.53
CA ASN A 290 -4.01 16.64 -2.75
C ASN A 290 -4.60 16.88 -4.17
N GLU A 291 -4.11 16.20 -5.22
CA GLU A 291 -4.83 16.18 -6.49
C GLU A 291 -5.66 14.88 -6.61
N PRO A 292 -6.84 14.90 -7.24
CA PRO A 292 -7.62 13.69 -7.47
C PRO A 292 -6.86 12.79 -8.45
N ILE A 293 -6.25 11.76 -7.90
CA ILE A 293 -5.43 10.80 -8.65
C ILE A 293 -6.37 9.74 -9.22
N ASP A 294 -6.26 9.53 -10.54
CA ASP A 294 -6.78 8.34 -11.19
C ASP A 294 -6.36 7.10 -10.38
N HIS A 295 -7.32 6.29 -9.93
CA HIS A 295 -7.18 5.20 -8.96
C HIS A 295 -6.13 4.13 -9.28
N ASN A 296 -5.35 4.32 -10.36
CA ASN A 296 -4.32 3.40 -10.85
C ASN A 296 -2.88 3.92 -10.74
N TYR A 297 -2.64 5.09 -10.16
CA TYR A 297 -1.31 5.70 -10.11
C TYR A 297 -0.93 6.14 -8.69
N VAL A 298 0.27 5.78 -8.26
CA VAL A 298 0.97 6.38 -7.12
C VAL A 298 2.04 7.29 -7.66
N GLN A 299 2.03 8.56 -7.30
CA GLN A 299 3.10 9.49 -7.66
C GLN A 299 4.26 9.38 -6.66
N VAL A 300 5.48 9.51 -7.18
CA VAL A 300 6.73 9.33 -6.43
C VAL A 300 7.47 10.64 -6.36
N PHE A 301 7.69 11.16 -5.15
CA PHE A 301 8.59 12.30 -4.90
C PHE A 301 9.79 11.91 -4.10
N GLN A 302 10.90 12.54 -4.40
CA GLN A 302 12.13 12.43 -3.64
C GLN A 302 12.24 13.68 -2.74
N PHE A 303 11.89 13.54 -1.47
CA PHE A 303 12.30 14.48 -0.44
C PHE A 303 13.52 13.94 0.29
N ASP A 304 14.45 14.85 0.57
CA ASP A 304 15.83 14.61 1.01
C ASP A 304 16.04 13.79 2.29
N ARG A 305 15.25 12.86 2.68
CA ARG A 305 15.60 11.87 3.74
C ARG A 305 14.63 10.73 3.99
N TYR A 306 13.37 10.78 3.54
CA TYR A 306 12.39 9.70 3.89
C TYR A 306 11.37 9.47 2.77
N PRO A 307 11.24 8.25 2.25
CA PRO A 307 10.18 7.91 1.29
C PRO A 307 8.82 7.74 1.99
N SER A 308 7.77 8.19 1.35
CA SER A 308 6.39 7.93 1.74
C SER A 308 5.61 7.32 0.58
N LEU A 309 4.68 6.42 0.89
CA LEU A 309 3.76 5.82 -0.08
C LEU A 309 2.36 6.37 0.17
N ALA A 310 1.66 6.76 -0.89
CA ALA A 310 0.25 7.09 -0.82
C ALA A 310 -0.60 5.89 -1.23
N ASP A 311 -1.59 5.53 -0.43
CA ASP A 311 -2.64 4.61 -0.83
C ASP A 311 -3.67 5.37 -1.67
N THR A 312 -3.65 5.15 -2.97
CA THR A 312 -4.51 5.85 -3.93
C THR A 312 -5.99 5.49 -3.80
N SER A 313 -6.32 4.36 -3.16
CA SER A 313 -7.71 3.95 -2.95
C SER A 313 -8.39 4.72 -1.83
N THR A 314 -7.61 5.23 -0.87
CA THR A 314 -8.13 5.96 0.30
C THR A 314 -7.68 7.41 0.37
N GLY A 315 -6.73 7.83 -0.50
CA GLY A 315 -6.07 9.13 -0.41
C GLY A 315 -5.17 9.28 0.83
N ALA A 316 -4.96 8.22 1.60
CA ALA A 316 -4.13 8.25 2.79
C ALA A 316 -2.64 8.19 2.42
N ILE A 317 -1.88 9.14 2.94
CA ILE A 317 -0.42 9.18 2.81
C ILE A 317 0.17 8.33 3.92
N THR A 318 0.83 7.23 3.55
CA THR A 318 1.56 6.40 4.50
C THR A 318 3.04 6.66 4.37
N ARG A 319 3.66 7.08 5.46
CA ARG A 319 5.11 7.33 5.52
C ARG A 319 5.83 6.05 5.90
N TYR A 320 6.62 5.52 4.98
CA TYR A 320 7.55 4.42 5.27
C TYR A 320 8.96 5.00 5.49
N PHE A 321 9.53 4.72 6.65
CA PHE A 321 10.90 5.09 6.96
C PHE A 321 11.84 4.01 6.44
N GLY A 322 12.36 4.20 5.22
CA GLY A 322 13.42 3.37 4.66
C GLY A 322 14.79 3.97 4.95
N LYS A 323 15.68 3.27 5.66
CA LYS A 323 17.10 3.59 5.64
C LYS A 323 17.68 3.19 4.29
N LYS A 324 18.51 4.07 3.67
CA LYS A 324 19.29 3.73 2.48
C LYS A 324 20.38 2.75 2.89
N TYR A 325 20.15 1.47 2.69
CA TYR A 325 21.17 0.45 2.89
C TYR A 325 21.99 0.27 1.61
N SER A 326 23.31 0.38 1.71
CA SER A 326 24.21 -0.18 0.71
C SER A 326 24.13 -1.71 0.84
N ASN A 327 24.21 -2.44 -0.27
CA ASN A 327 24.28 -3.89 -0.40
C ASN A 327 25.01 -4.57 0.80
N SER A 328 24.36 -4.66 1.94
CA SER A 328 24.97 -5.02 3.23
C SER A 328 24.46 -6.36 3.73
N TRP A 329 25.35 -7.13 4.37
CA TRP A 329 25.01 -8.39 5.00
C TRP A 329 24.76 -8.19 6.49
N TYR A 330 23.79 -8.92 7.01
CA TYR A 330 23.39 -8.99 8.41
C TYR A 330 23.27 -10.45 8.82
N TYR A 331 23.31 -10.72 10.10
CA TYR A 331 22.90 -12.00 10.67
C TYR A 331 21.78 -11.76 11.66
N VAL A 332 20.74 -12.58 11.60
CA VAL A 332 19.64 -12.57 12.58
C VAL A 332 19.73 -13.80 13.47
N ASP A 333 19.51 -13.57 14.77
CA ASP A 333 19.56 -14.61 15.82
C ASP A 333 18.27 -15.46 15.87
N GLU A 334 18.12 -16.25 16.95
CA GLU A 334 16.92 -17.05 17.20
C GLU A 334 15.65 -16.24 17.39
N ASN A 335 15.77 -14.96 17.74
CA ASN A 335 14.64 -14.02 17.93
C ASN A 335 14.41 -13.17 16.69
N SER A 336 15.07 -13.48 15.55
CA SER A 336 15.06 -12.69 14.32
C SER A 336 15.67 -11.29 14.46
N GLN A 337 16.42 -11.02 15.52
CA GLN A 337 17.06 -9.74 15.78
C GLN A 337 18.44 -9.66 15.14
N LYS A 338 18.81 -8.47 14.65
CA LYS A 338 20.16 -8.21 14.17
C LYS A 338 21.18 -8.41 15.27
N VAL A 339 22.22 -9.14 14.98
CA VAL A 339 23.37 -9.23 15.89
C VAL A 339 24.36 -8.09 15.65
N THR A 340 25.09 -7.71 16.69
CA THR A 340 26.15 -6.70 16.67
C THR A 340 27.41 -7.21 17.38
N GLY A 341 28.56 -6.57 17.13
CA GLY A 341 29.82 -6.92 17.73
C GLY A 341 30.40 -8.24 17.19
N HIS A 342 31.32 -8.82 17.97
CA HIS A 342 31.95 -10.11 17.64
C HIS A 342 30.97 -11.26 17.80
N LYS A 343 30.95 -12.14 16.79
CA LYS A 343 30.16 -13.38 16.82
C LYS A 343 30.99 -14.53 16.24
N THR A 344 30.68 -15.74 16.72
CA THR A 344 31.16 -16.97 16.09
C THR A 344 29.95 -17.68 15.51
N ILE A 345 29.86 -17.76 14.19
CA ILE A 345 28.76 -18.36 13.45
C ILE A 345 29.35 -19.49 12.61
N ASP A 346 28.87 -20.70 12.78
CA ASP A 346 29.37 -21.90 12.10
C ASP A 346 30.91 -22.08 12.25
N ASN A 347 31.44 -21.77 13.44
CA ASN A 347 32.88 -21.76 13.80
C ASN A 347 33.70 -20.64 13.12
N VAL A 348 33.09 -19.72 12.40
CA VAL A 348 33.75 -18.57 11.78
C VAL A 348 33.60 -17.33 12.67
N LYS A 349 34.73 -16.66 12.96
CA LYS A 349 34.72 -15.39 13.74
C LYS A 349 34.42 -14.24 12.79
N VAL A 350 33.34 -13.52 13.06
CA VAL A 350 32.86 -12.39 12.28
C VAL A 350 32.57 -11.19 13.16
N TYR A 351 32.45 -10.01 12.55
CA TYR A 351 32.10 -8.79 13.24
C TYR A 351 30.94 -8.08 12.54
N PHE A 352 30.03 -7.57 13.35
CA PHE A 352 28.91 -6.71 12.90
C PHE A 352 29.03 -5.35 13.60
N ASP A 353 28.95 -4.27 12.84
CA ASP A 353 28.99 -2.93 13.37
C ASP A 353 27.78 -2.62 14.29
N LYS A 354 27.74 -1.40 14.83
CA LYS A 354 26.63 -0.94 15.70
C LYS A 354 25.25 -0.96 15.02
N ASP A 355 25.21 -0.92 13.69
CA ASP A 355 23.99 -0.99 12.89
C ASP A 355 23.65 -2.42 12.45
N GLY A 356 24.49 -3.41 12.86
CA GLY A 356 24.37 -4.82 12.54
C GLY A 356 24.91 -5.22 11.17
N LYS A 357 25.64 -4.33 10.46
CA LYS A 357 26.26 -4.68 9.19
C LYS A 357 27.50 -5.53 9.39
N GLN A 358 27.60 -6.62 8.64
CA GLN A 358 28.80 -7.46 8.65
C GLN A 358 29.99 -6.71 8.05
N ALA A 359 31.12 -6.67 8.75
CA ALA A 359 32.37 -6.19 8.22
C ALA A 359 32.87 -7.17 7.14
N LYS A 360 33.12 -6.65 5.93
CA LYS A 360 33.66 -7.42 4.80
C LYS A 360 34.58 -6.53 3.95
N GLY A 361 35.82 -6.96 3.73
CA GLY A 361 36.80 -6.23 2.93
C GLY A 361 37.21 -4.90 3.54
N ILE A 362 37.10 -4.73 4.85
CA ILE A 362 37.41 -3.50 5.57
C ILE A 362 38.08 -3.79 6.91
N VAL A 363 38.77 -2.77 7.43
CA VAL A 363 39.12 -2.70 8.84
C VAL A 363 37.91 -2.15 9.60
N ALA A 364 37.32 -3.00 10.44
CA ALA A 364 36.14 -2.63 11.21
C ALA A 364 36.43 -1.66 12.36
N ASP A 365 35.38 -1.25 13.08
CA ASP A 365 35.53 -0.30 14.23
C ASP A 365 36.38 -0.89 15.36
N ASP A 366 36.44 -2.22 15.48
CA ASP A 366 37.25 -2.94 16.46
C ASP A 366 38.77 -2.94 16.11
N GLY A 367 39.12 -2.44 14.92
CA GLY A 367 40.47 -2.34 14.40
C GLY A 367 40.97 -3.58 13.63
N TYR A 368 40.23 -4.66 13.54
CA TYR A 368 40.62 -5.86 12.79
C TYR A 368 40.11 -5.84 11.35
N TYR A 369 40.87 -6.52 10.47
CA TYR A 369 40.47 -6.71 9.07
C TYR A 369 39.62 -7.97 8.91
N TYR A 370 38.57 -7.87 8.12
CA TYR A 370 37.64 -8.97 7.81
C TYR A 370 37.64 -9.28 6.31
N ASP A 371 37.72 -10.56 5.95
CA ASP A 371 37.79 -11.01 4.57
C ASP A 371 36.60 -10.50 3.73
N LYS A 372 36.87 -10.09 2.50
CA LYS A 372 35.88 -9.47 1.63
C LYS A 372 34.77 -10.39 1.15
N ASN A 373 35.03 -11.69 1.09
CA ASN A 373 34.06 -12.67 0.60
C ASN A 373 33.29 -13.31 1.74
N THR A 374 34.01 -13.78 2.76
CA THR A 374 33.42 -14.52 3.90
C THR A 374 33.02 -13.62 5.06
N GLY A 375 33.72 -12.51 5.25
CA GLY A 375 33.61 -11.67 6.46
C GLY A 375 34.29 -12.28 7.68
N GLU A 376 35.17 -13.28 7.49
CA GLU A 376 35.97 -13.91 8.54
C GLU A 376 37.07 -12.97 9.04
N LEU A 377 37.35 -13.01 10.34
CA LEU A 377 38.48 -12.32 10.94
C LEU A 377 39.78 -12.86 10.36
N VAL A 378 40.61 -11.98 9.78
CA VAL A 378 41.91 -12.32 9.19
C VAL A 378 43.02 -11.93 10.15
N ASP A 379 43.89 -12.89 10.52
CA ASP A 379 45.13 -12.56 11.24
C ASP A 379 46.18 -12.04 10.24
N LEU A 380 46.41 -10.75 10.25
CA LEU A 380 47.35 -10.07 9.40
C LEU A 380 48.78 -10.07 9.96
N GLY A 381 49.02 -10.65 11.13
CA GLY A 381 50.29 -10.60 11.87
C GLY A 381 50.39 -9.34 12.73
N ARG A 382 51.65 -8.91 13.06
CA ARG A 382 51.93 -7.80 13.99
C ARG A 382 53.12 -6.98 13.54
N ASP A 383 53.12 -5.70 13.95
CA ASP A 383 54.22 -4.74 13.79
C ASP A 383 54.79 -4.65 12.37
N LYS A 384 53.91 -4.60 11.37
CA LYS A 384 54.30 -4.61 9.95
C LYS A 384 53.29 -3.91 9.04
N PHE A 385 53.80 -3.44 7.89
CA PHE A 385 52.96 -3.06 6.77
C PHE A 385 52.43 -4.29 6.05
N VAL A 386 51.16 -4.26 5.63
CA VAL A 386 50.52 -5.29 4.81
C VAL A 386 49.78 -4.63 3.65
N ASP A 387 49.80 -5.29 2.48
CA ASP A 387 49.10 -4.81 1.30
C ASP A 387 47.94 -5.75 1.02
N ILE A 388 46.72 -5.20 0.95
CA ILE A 388 45.47 -5.97 0.72
C ILE A 388 44.66 -5.22 -0.31
N ASP A 389 44.27 -5.92 -1.40
CA ASP A 389 43.43 -5.37 -2.49
C ASP A 389 43.98 -4.02 -3.04
N GLY A 390 45.29 -3.82 -3.09
CA GLY A 390 45.92 -2.62 -3.61
C GLY A 390 46.02 -1.45 -2.60
N TYR A 391 45.59 -1.66 -1.38
CA TYR A 391 45.71 -0.70 -0.28
C TYR A 391 46.71 -1.18 0.75
N ARG A 392 47.45 -0.24 1.34
CA ARG A 392 48.45 -0.53 2.39
C ARG A 392 47.89 -0.20 3.76
N TYR A 393 48.14 -1.07 4.71
CA TYR A 393 47.77 -0.97 6.13
C TYR A 393 49.01 -1.14 7.00
N TYR A 394 48.94 -0.71 8.25
CA TYR A 394 49.94 -1.10 9.26
C TYR A 394 49.23 -1.82 10.40
N VAL A 395 49.71 -2.99 10.76
CA VAL A 395 49.21 -3.80 11.87
C VAL A 395 50.12 -3.57 13.08
N GLY A 396 49.53 -3.11 14.17
CA GLY A 396 50.25 -2.88 15.42
C GLY A 396 50.55 -4.16 16.20
N SER A 397 51.20 -4.00 17.35
CA SER A 397 51.59 -5.10 18.25
C SER A 397 50.40 -5.87 18.83
N ASP A 398 49.24 -5.27 18.86
CA ASP A 398 47.96 -5.88 19.30
C ASP A 398 47.20 -6.63 18.17
N GLY A 399 47.75 -6.61 16.95
CA GLY A 399 47.16 -7.22 15.78
C GLY A 399 46.08 -6.36 15.12
N LYS A 400 45.89 -5.13 15.52
CA LYS A 400 44.93 -4.18 14.94
C LYS A 400 45.58 -3.28 13.91
N CYS A 401 44.80 -2.93 12.88
CA CYS A 401 45.22 -1.92 11.91
C CYS A 401 45.17 -0.52 12.52
N TYR A 402 46.20 0.29 12.26
CA TYR A 402 46.25 1.65 12.71
C TYR A 402 45.23 2.53 12.01
N LYS A 403 44.80 3.60 12.74
CA LYS A 403 43.90 4.67 12.26
C LYS A 403 44.43 6.01 12.76
N GLY A 404 44.15 7.08 12.02
CA GLY A 404 44.62 8.39 12.33
C GLY A 404 46.14 8.55 12.05
N GLU A 405 46.74 9.60 12.61
CA GLU A 405 48.17 9.81 12.51
C GLU A 405 48.93 8.93 13.52
N GLN A 406 49.93 8.22 13.06
CA GLN A 406 50.70 7.27 13.84
C GLN A 406 52.21 7.39 13.55
N LYS A 407 52.99 7.29 14.62
CA LYS A 407 54.47 7.24 14.51
C LYS A 407 54.92 5.79 14.38
N ILE A 408 55.62 5.46 13.29
CA ILE A 408 56.17 4.13 13.02
C ILE A 408 57.68 4.31 12.73
N GLY A 409 58.51 3.82 13.63
CA GLY A 409 59.95 4.15 13.62
C GLY A 409 60.15 5.65 13.82
N ASP A 410 60.90 6.30 12.94
CA ASP A 410 61.19 7.73 13.00
C ASP A 410 60.22 8.61 12.18
N ASP A 411 59.29 7.96 11.45
CA ASP A 411 58.38 8.61 10.54
C ASP A 411 56.94 8.64 11.05
N TYR A 412 56.15 9.63 10.60
CA TYR A 412 54.73 9.69 10.83
C TYR A 412 53.98 9.34 9.56
N TYR A 413 52.85 8.63 9.74
CA TYR A 413 51.96 8.19 8.69
C TYR A 413 50.53 8.53 9.08
N TYR A 414 49.65 8.72 8.09
CA TYR A 414 48.21 8.89 8.33
C TYR A 414 47.47 7.69 7.77
N PHE A 415 46.58 7.14 8.56
CA PHE A 415 45.66 6.07 8.17
C PHE A 415 44.25 6.57 8.25
N HIS A 416 43.45 6.36 7.18
CA HIS A 416 42.04 6.70 7.14
C HIS A 416 41.25 5.91 8.19
N ASP A 417 39.96 6.27 8.38
CA ASP A 417 39.06 5.56 9.32
C ASP A 417 38.86 4.09 8.95
N ASP A 418 39.04 3.73 7.67
CA ASP A 418 39.04 2.37 7.17
C ASP A 418 40.39 1.66 7.24
N GLY A 419 41.37 2.25 7.91
CA GLY A 419 42.72 1.74 8.13
C GLY A 419 43.69 1.87 6.96
N ARG A 420 43.26 2.41 5.80
CA ARG A 420 44.16 2.57 4.62
C ARG A 420 45.15 3.67 4.83
N LEU A 421 46.41 3.42 4.43
CA LEU A 421 47.43 4.42 4.43
C LEU A 421 47.13 5.56 3.44
N GLY A 422 47.21 6.81 3.90
CA GLY A 422 47.03 8.00 3.11
C GLY A 422 48.25 8.32 2.26
N TYR A 423 48.03 8.71 1.02
CA TYR A 423 49.06 9.11 0.06
C TYR A 423 48.66 10.39 -0.64
N ASP A 424 49.62 11.26 -0.94
CA ASP A 424 49.40 12.53 -1.64
C ASP A 424 48.33 13.43 -1.00
N GLU A 425 48.34 13.46 0.31
CA GLU A 425 47.30 14.14 1.09
C GLU A 425 47.87 15.33 1.86
N LEU A 426 47.27 16.50 1.66
CA LEU A 426 47.46 17.67 2.51
C LEU A 426 46.29 17.77 3.50
N ARG A 427 46.62 17.68 4.78
CA ARG A 427 45.61 17.71 5.86
C ARG A 427 45.76 18.96 6.70
N THR A 428 44.63 19.63 6.98
CA THR A 428 44.60 20.76 7.92
C THR A 428 44.46 20.25 9.34
N ILE A 429 45.36 20.68 10.20
CA ILE A 429 45.37 20.36 11.62
C ILE A 429 45.04 21.64 12.41
N TRP A 430 43.99 21.58 13.19
CA TRP A 430 43.54 22.71 14.00
C TRP A 430 44.17 22.69 15.39
N ALA A 431 44.79 23.82 15.79
CA ALA A 431 45.36 24.03 17.09
C ALA A 431 44.69 25.25 17.74
N GLY A 432 43.53 25.05 18.36
CA GLY A 432 42.72 26.15 18.88
C GLY A 432 42.13 27.00 17.73
N ASN A 433 42.51 28.31 17.71
CA ASN A 433 42.10 29.25 16.66
C ASN A 433 43.08 29.34 15.48
N ASP A 434 44.17 28.58 15.52
CA ASP A 434 45.21 28.53 14.49
C ASP A 434 45.20 27.16 13.80
N TYR A 435 45.83 27.05 12.65
CA TYR A 435 45.98 25.80 11.93
C TYR A 435 47.35 25.70 11.26
N PHE A 436 47.73 24.44 11.01
CA PHE A 436 48.90 24.07 10.19
C PHE A 436 48.57 22.89 9.34
N TYR A 437 49.46 22.53 8.42
CA TYR A 437 49.24 21.44 7.48
C TYR A 437 50.17 20.29 7.79
N HIS A 438 49.66 19.03 7.57
CA HIS A 438 50.49 17.85 7.40
C HIS A 438 50.36 17.35 5.97
N TYR A 439 51.47 17.04 5.31
CA TYR A 439 51.47 16.47 3.96
C TYR A 439 52.13 15.09 3.97
N TYR A 440 51.47 14.12 3.30
CA TYR A 440 51.92 12.73 3.22
C TYR A 440 52.32 12.40 1.78
N TYR A 441 53.58 12.01 1.56
CA TYR A 441 54.14 11.79 0.24
C TYR A 441 53.43 10.71 -0.58
N PRO A 442 53.26 10.89 -1.93
CA PRO A 442 52.47 10.00 -2.79
C PRO A 442 53.02 8.58 -2.93
N LYS A 443 54.33 8.36 -2.69
CA LYS A 443 54.94 7.04 -2.84
C LYS A 443 55.15 6.31 -1.53
N THR A 444 55.38 7.02 -0.45
CA THR A 444 55.80 6.47 0.84
C THR A 444 54.74 6.59 1.92
N GLY A 445 53.81 7.54 1.81
CA GLY A 445 52.85 7.90 2.86
C GLY A 445 53.51 8.55 4.09
N LYS A 446 54.82 8.82 4.07
CA LYS A 446 55.53 9.47 5.15
C LYS A 446 55.20 10.96 5.21
N ARG A 447 55.08 11.51 6.41
CA ARG A 447 54.84 12.94 6.60
C ARG A 447 56.08 13.77 6.20
N ALA A 448 55.86 14.83 5.44
CA ALA A 448 56.91 15.76 5.02
C ALA A 448 57.49 16.50 6.23
N LYS A 449 58.82 16.70 6.23
CA LYS A 449 59.56 17.42 7.24
C LYS A 449 60.74 18.18 6.61
N ASN A 450 61.09 19.35 7.17
CA ASN A 450 62.22 20.20 6.74
C ASN A 450 62.25 20.43 5.23
N VAL A 451 61.10 20.80 4.63
CA VAL A 451 60.97 20.94 3.18
C VAL A 451 59.92 21.96 2.77
N ASP A 452 60.17 22.64 1.66
CA ASP A 452 59.21 23.51 0.99
C ASP A 452 58.53 22.74 -0.14
N ILE A 453 57.22 22.71 -0.14
CA ILE A 453 56.42 22.04 -1.16
C ILE A 453 55.48 23.05 -1.80
N THR A 454 55.38 23.01 -3.14
CA THR A 454 54.47 23.85 -3.92
C THR A 454 53.23 23.08 -4.25
N PHE A 455 52.06 23.57 -3.80
CA PHE A 455 50.74 22.99 -4.13
C PHE A 455 50.05 23.86 -5.18
N ASN A 456 49.72 23.27 -6.32
CA ASN A 456 48.99 23.94 -7.38
C ASN A 456 47.48 23.91 -7.12
N HIS A 457 46.82 25.04 -7.32
CA HIS A 457 45.38 25.15 -7.19
C HIS A 457 44.70 25.19 -8.55
N SER A 458 43.55 24.60 -8.67
CA SER A 458 42.60 24.92 -9.73
C SER A 458 42.02 26.31 -9.45
N ILE A 459 42.16 27.22 -10.41
CA ILE A 459 41.94 28.67 -10.31
C ILE A 459 40.66 29.03 -9.54
N ARG A 460 40.82 29.35 -8.25
CA ARG A 460 39.87 30.14 -7.46
C ARG A 460 40.61 31.33 -6.86
N TYR A 461 40.20 32.55 -7.17
CA TYR A 461 40.76 33.81 -6.61
C TYR A 461 42.16 34.22 -7.08
N LYS A 462 42.54 33.95 -8.33
CA LYS A 462 43.86 34.40 -8.88
C LYS A 462 45.10 33.78 -8.24
N VAL A 463 44.99 32.88 -7.28
CA VAL A 463 46.11 32.13 -6.72
C VAL A 463 46.35 30.89 -7.55
N LYS A 464 47.50 30.80 -8.22
CA LYS A 464 47.91 29.67 -9.05
C LYS A 464 48.52 28.55 -8.23
N ALA A 465 49.29 28.89 -7.22
CA ALA A 465 49.92 27.95 -6.30
C ALA A 465 50.26 28.60 -4.96
N GLU A 466 50.43 27.77 -3.95
CA GLU A 466 51.00 28.18 -2.66
C GLU A 466 52.23 27.33 -2.35
N VAL A 467 53.21 27.94 -1.66
CA VAL A 467 54.37 27.25 -1.12
C VAL A 467 54.19 27.09 0.38
N VAL A 468 54.23 25.87 0.85
CA VAL A 468 54.12 25.50 2.27
C VAL A 468 55.47 25.02 2.76
N HIS A 469 55.99 25.65 3.79
CA HIS A 469 57.18 25.20 4.52
C HIS A 469 56.74 24.21 5.61
N PHE A 470 57.28 22.99 5.61
CA PHE A 470 57.13 21.99 6.67
C PHE A 470 58.38 22.00 7.55
N ASP A 471 58.23 22.31 8.83
CA ASP A 471 59.32 22.37 9.80
C ASP A 471 59.88 20.99 10.18
N GLU A 472 60.72 20.93 11.18
CA GLU A 472 61.32 19.68 11.70
C GLU A 472 60.30 18.72 12.31
N ASN A 473 59.18 19.25 12.81
CA ASN A 473 58.06 18.47 13.33
C ASN A 473 57.08 18.04 12.19
N GLY A 474 57.21 18.64 11.00
CA GLY A 474 56.34 18.44 9.85
C GLY A 474 55.08 19.32 9.88
N ASP A 475 55.09 20.37 10.70
CA ASP A 475 54.00 21.34 10.76
C ASP A 475 54.20 22.38 9.64
N GLY A 476 53.27 22.35 8.68
CA GLY A 476 53.33 23.15 7.46
C GLY A 476 52.61 24.48 7.58
N ARG A 477 53.28 25.57 7.12
CA ARG A 477 52.68 26.90 7.00
C ARG A 477 52.93 27.49 5.63
N VAL A 478 51.92 28.20 5.09
CA VAL A 478 52.08 28.90 3.81
C VAL A 478 53.10 30.04 3.98
N ILE A 479 54.18 30.00 3.20
CA ILE A 479 55.20 31.00 3.19
C ILE A 479 55.13 31.90 1.95
N LYS A 480 54.47 31.49 0.90
CA LYS A 480 54.37 32.25 -0.35
C LYS A 480 53.12 31.86 -1.16
N TYR A 481 52.44 32.85 -1.75
CA TYR A 481 51.44 32.68 -2.76
C TYR A 481 51.99 33.03 -4.15
N ILE A 482 51.67 32.22 -5.15
CA ILE A 482 52.01 32.43 -6.55
C ILE A 482 50.72 32.80 -7.26
N TYR A 483 50.69 34.00 -7.85
CA TYR A 483 49.53 34.54 -8.57
C TYR A 483 49.72 34.36 -10.09
N GLU A 484 48.60 34.43 -10.85
CA GLU A 484 48.65 34.47 -12.32
C GLU A 484 49.31 35.73 -12.83
#